data_5b5bb541d46d586a47bda9bde948f18b
#
_entry.id   5b5bb541d46d586a47bda9bde948f18b
#
_cell.length_a   1.000
_cell.length_b   1.000
_cell.length_c   1.000
_cell.angle_alpha   90.00
_cell.angle_beta   90.00
_cell.angle_gamma   90.00
#
_symmetry.space_group_name_H-M   'P 1'
#
loop_
_entity.id
_entity.type
_entity.pdbx_description
1 polymer ?
#
loop_
_entity_poly.entity_id
_entity_poly.type
_entity_poly.pdbx_seq_one_letter_code
_entity_poly.pdbx_strand_id
1 'polypeptide(L)'
;MPASNALGGPGRWTTLRSLFPVPFRRFPAFLRATIERHGNVFAFKLPWRSYVFINEPALIKELLVTQQHAFVKSLGTRVLRLLLGEGLLTSEDPLHRRMRRVVQPAFHRERIAEYARVMERDGADFAARLHPDEAFDAHAAMTELTLRIATETLFGSDESDSAGTVADALRLMMTEFPAMLTPIGALRQRLPLRNTRRFWRARSTLDTIIYSLIARRRRDGSDRGDALSMLLASEDAGDQQIRDEIMTLFMAGHETTANALTWAIYLLAQHPQVDERAASAARSGDREYVARVVKEVLRLYPPAWIIGRESVRDVTLSDGSRIASGTTVFASPLMLHRRADLFPEPDRFDPDRWLGPEPPPFAYVPFGGGARRCIGEEFALAETAIVLQALLRRYRFERAPGRVEIAPLVTLRPAGPVRVIARTR
;
A
#
# COMPACT_ATOMS: atom_id res chain seq x y z
N MET A 1 -3.91 -44.78 7.90
CA MET A 1 -4.00 -43.68 6.93
C MET A 1 -4.25 -42.37 7.71
N PRO A 2 -3.36 -41.41 7.70
CA PRO A 2 -3.68 -40.14 8.38
C PRO A 2 -4.82 -39.46 7.60
N ALA A 3 -5.82 -38.99 8.36
CA ALA A 3 -6.96 -38.25 7.82
C ALA A 3 -6.46 -37.11 6.95
N SER A 4 -7.03 -36.94 5.76
CA SER A 4 -6.72 -35.79 4.90
C SER A 4 -7.10 -34.53 5.66
N ASN A 5 -6.13 -33.71 6.08
CA ASN A 5 -6.36 -32.39 6.64
C ASN A 5 -6.88 -31.46 5.52
N ALA A 6 -8.10 -31.69 5.08
CA ALA A 6 -8.81 -30.78 4.22
C ALA A 6 -9.18 -29.56 5.07
N LEU A 7 -8.69 -28.41 4.67
CA LEU A 7 -9.03 -27.14 5.32
C LEU A 7 -10.56 -26.94 5.34
N GLY A 8 -11.11 -26.74 6.53
CA GLY A 8 -12.50 -26.34 6.71
C GLY A 8 -12.75 -24.93 6.14
N GLY A 9 -14.02 -24.57 5.98
CA GLY A 9 -14.36 -23.22 5.55
C GLY A 9 -15.81 -23.08 5.07
N PRO A 10 -16.22 -21.85 4.70
CA PRO A 10 -17.59 -21.58 4.30
C PRO A 10 -17.94 -22.26 2.97
N GLY A 11 -19.16 -22.76 2.88
CA GLY A 11 -19.69 -23.33 1.66
C GLY A 11 -19.71 -22.32 0.50
N ARG A 12 -19.70 -22.82 -0.74
CA ARG A 12 -19.66 -22.00 -1.98
C ARG A 12 -20.76 -20.95 -2.04
N TRP A 13 -21.98 -21.31 -1.68
CA TRP A 13 -23.14 -20.41 -1.70
C TRP A 13 -23.07 -19.37 -0.59
N THR A 14 -22.58 -19.73 0.59
CA THR A 14 -22.34 -18.79 1.69
C THR A 14 -21.32 -17.75 1.29
N THR A 15 -20.21 -18.17 0.68
CA THR A 15 -19.15 -17.27 0.15
C THR A 15 -19.72 -16.29 -0.88
N LEU A 16 -20.47 -16.79 -1.86
CA LEU A 16 -21.09 -15.95 -2.88
C LEU A 16 -22.04 -14.91 -2.27
N ARG A 17 -22.96 -15.32 -1.41
CA ARG A 17 -23.92 -14.39 -0.75
C ARG A 17 -23.23 -13.34 0.10
N SER A 18 -22.12 -13.70 0.76
CA SER A 18 -21.39 -12.78 1.64
C SER A 18 -20.61 -11.71 0.87
N LEU A 19 -20.14 -12.05 -0.33
CA LEU A 19 -19.28 -11.16 -1.13
C LEU A 19 -20.06 -10.33 -2.15
N PHE A 20 -21.08 -10.87 -2.80
CA PHE A 20 -21.84 -10.16 -3.83
C PHE A 20 -22.95 -9.26 -3.23
N PRO A 21 -23.29 -8.13 -3.90
CA PRO A 21 -22.81 -7.65 -5.20
C PRO A 21 -21.51 -6.82 -5.17
N VAL A 22 -20.93 -6.53 -3.99
CA VAL A 22 -19.77 -5.62 -3.85
C VAL A 22 -18.62 -6.35 -3.14
N PRO A 23 -17.91 -7.28 -3.84
CA PRO A 23 -16.99 -8.21 -3.22
C PRO A 23 -15.88 -7.52 -2.42
N PHE A 24 -15.26 -6.46 -2.95
CA PHE A 24 -14.15 -5.79 -2.28
C PHE A 24 -14.56 -5.07 -0.98
N ARG A 25 -15.68 -4.35 -0.98
CA ARG A 25 -16.15 -3.64 0.23
C ARG A 25 -16.54 -4.58 1.36
N ARG A 26 -17.05 -5.76 1.04
CA ARG A 26 -17.50 -6.77 2.01
C ARG A 26 -16.41 -7.75 2.43
N PHE A 27 -15.29 -7.78 1.71
CA PHE A 27 -14.26 -8.79 1.95
C PHE A 27 -13.65 -8.75 3.36
N PRO A 28 -13.31 -7.59 3.96
CA PRO A 28 -12.85 -7.55 5.35
C PRO A 28 -13.88 -8.09 6.36
N ALA A 29 -15.15 -7.75 6.18
CA ALA A 29 -16.22 -8.26 7.06
C ALA A 29 -16.41 -9.78 6.87
N PHE A 30 -16.34 -10.27 5.63
CA PHE A 30 -16.37 -11.69 5.33
C PHE A 30 -15.19 -12.43 5.99
N LEU A 31 -13.97 -11.91 5.89
CA LEU A 31 -12.80 -12.51 6.53
C LEU A 31 -12.98 -12.57 8.05
N ARG A 32 -13.40 -11.47 8.68
CA ARG A 32 -13.63 -11.42 10.14
C ARG A 32 -14.64 -12.47 10.57
N ALA A 33 -15.82 -12.50 9.98
CA ALA A 33 -16.87 -13.47 10.31
C ALA A 33 -16.45 -14.93 10.03
N THR A 34 -15.57 -15.15 9.06
CA THR A 34 -15.07 -16.48 8.72
C THR A 34 -13.98 -16.93 9.69
N ILE A 35 -13.09 -16.02 10.11
CA ILE A 35 -12.08 -16.28 11.15
C ILE A 35 -12.76 -16.69 12.46
N GLU A 36 -13.80 -15.97 12.86
CA GLU A 36 -14.57 -16.26 14.09
C GLU A 36 -15.18 -17.68 14.09
N ARG A 37 -15.56 -18.21 12.90
CA ARG A 37 -16.23 -19.51 12.78
C ARG A 37 -15.29 -20.67 12.47
N HIS A 38 -14.23 -20.42 11.73
CA HIS A 38 -13.38 -21.45 11.15
C HIS A 38 -11.91 -21.35 11.59
N GLY A 39 -11.56 -20.35 12.42
CA GLY A 39 -10.19 -20.10 12.88
C GLY A 39 -9.36 -19.33 11.85
N ASN A 40 -8.06 -19.26 12.12
CA ASN A 40 -7.12 -18.42 11.41
C ASN A 40 -6.65 -18.99 10.05
N VAL A 41 -6.96 -20.26 9.75
CA VAL A 41 -6.61 -20.89 8.50
C VAL A 41 -7.84 -21.62 7.95
N PHE A 42 -8.30 -21.22 6.78
CA PHE A 42 -9.49 -21.81 6.16
C PHE A 42 -9.45 -21.75 4.64
N ALA A 43 -10.19 -22.63 3.99
CA ALA A 43 -10.39 -22.63 2.55
C ALA A 43 -11.79 -22.11 2.20
N PHE A 44 -11.91 -21.42 1.07
CA PHE A 44 -13.20 -21.07 0.49
C PHE A 44 -13.14 -21.15 -1.04
N LYS A 45 -14.31 -21.33 -1.65
CA LYS A 45 -14.39 -21.52 -3.10
C LYS A 45 -15.37 -20.53 -3.73
N LEU A 46 -14.93 -19.93 -4.81
CA LEU A 46 -15.80 -19.29 -5.80
C LEU A 46 -16.01 -20.25 -6.98
N PRO A 47 -17.01 -20.04 -7.86
CA PRO A 47 -17.30 -20.95 -8.96
C PRO A 47 -16.10 -21.28 -9.85
N TRP A 48 -15.19 -20.33 -9.99
CA TRP A 48 -14.06 -20.37 -10.92
C TRP A 48 -12.70 -20.55 -10.26
N ARG A 49 -12.60 -20.52 -8.90
CA ARG A 49 -11.29 -20.56 -8.21
C ARG A 49 -11.40 -21.00 -6.76
N SER A 50 -10.36 -21.69 -6.30
CA SER A 50 -10.14 -22.04 -4.90
C SER A 50 -9.25 -21.00 -4.22
N TYR A 51 -9.54 -20.74 -2.95
CA TYR A 51 -8.83 -19.79 -2.11
C TYR A 51 -8.52 -20.41 -0.76
N VAL A 52 -7.36 -20.03 -0.20
CA VAL A 52 -6.98 -20.32 1.18
C VAL A 52 -6.66 -18.99 1.85
N PHE A 53 -7.14 -18.81 3.06
CA PHE A 53 -6.80 -17.67 3.90
C PHE A 53 -5.91 -18.14 5.04
N ILE A 54 -4.82 -17.39 5.29
CA ILE A 54 -3.84 -17.65 6.34
C ILE A 54 -3.69 -16.41 7.19
N ASN A 55 -3.93 -16.56 8.50
CA ASN A 55 -3.79 -15.49 9.49
C ASN A 55 -2.88 -15.91 10.66
N GLU A 56 -1.97 -16.87 10.41
CA GLU A 56 -0.98 -17.35 11.36
C GLU A 56 0.42 -16.87 10.98
N PRO A 57 1.16 -16.17 11.90
CA PRO A 57 2.48 -15.60 11.61
C PRO A 57 3.48 -16.61 11.04
N ALA A 58 3.52 -17.83 11.60
CA ALA A 58 4.42 -18.89 11.14
C ALA A 58 4.13 -19.30 9.69
N LEU A 59 2.86 -19.46 9.34
CA LEU A 59 2.45 -19.85 7.99
C LEU A 59 2.59 -18.69 6.99
N ILE A 60 2.42 -17.44 7.44
CA ILE A 60 2.71 -16.26 6.64
C ILE A 60 4.21 -16.19 6.31
N LYS A 61 5.08 -16.53 7.27
CA LYS A 61 6.51 -16.68 7.02
C LYS A 61 6.80 -17.76 5.98
N GLU A 62 6.11 -18.89 6.03
CA GLU A 62 6.26 -19.95 5.03
C GLU A 62 5.84 -19.45 3.64
N LEU A 63 4.69 -18.82 3.53
CA LEU A 63 4.18 -18.27 2.27
C LEU A 63 5.13 -17.25 1.64
N LEU A 64 5.71 -16.36 2.45
CA LEU A 64 6.47 -15.20 1.96
C LEU A 64 7.97 -15.43 1.89
N VAL A 65 8.51 -16.41 2.63
CA VAL A 65 9.96 -16.63 2.78
C VAL A 65 10.34 -18.07 2.46
N THR A 66 10.01 -19.02 3.33
CA THR A 66 10.58 -20.38 3.25
C THR A 66 10.09 -21.18 2.04
N GLN A 67 8.84 -21.02 1.65
CA GLN A 67 8.24 -21.69 0.49
C GLN A 67 7.91 -20.72 -0.67
N GLN A 68 8.47 -19.49 -0.66
CA GLN A 68 8.15 -18.46 -1.64
C GLN A 68 8.27 -18.91 -3.11
N HIS A 69 9.15 -19.87 -3.41
CA HIS A 69 9.37 -20.42 -4.76
C HIS A 69 8.22 -21.29 -5.27
N ALA A 70 7.32 -21.73 -4.38
CA ALA A 70 6.13 -22.46 -4.74
C ALA A 70 4.96 -21.51 -5.11
N PHE A 71 5.18 -20.22 -5.05
CA PHE A 71 4.15 -19.20 -5.22
C PHE A 71 4.56 -18.10 -6.18
N VAL A 72 3.59 -17.65 -6.97
CA VAL A 72 3.67 -16.44 -7.80
C VAL A 72 2.67 -15.41 -7.31
N LYS A 73 2.71 -14.22 -7.87
CA LYS A 73 1.73 -13.15 -7.57
C LYS A 73 0.33 -13.60 -7.94
N SER A 74 -0.65 -13.25 -7.09
CA SER A 74 -2.05 -13.59 -7.32
C SER A 74 -2.60 -12.95 -8.60
N LEU A 75 -3.74 -13.48 -9.08
CA LEU A 75 -4.43 -12.92 -10.25
C LEU A 75 -4.69 -11.41 -10.09
N GLY A 76 -5.08 -10.95 -8.88
CA GLY A 76 -5.31 -9.53 -8.64
C GLY A 76 -4.07 -8.68 -8.91
N THR A 77 -2.91 -9.10 -8.44
CA THR A 77 -1.65 -8.40 -8.72
C THR A 77 -1.26 -8.49 -10.20
N ARG A 78 -1.51 -9.64 -10.84
CA ARG A 78 -1.22 -9.81 -12.27
C ARG A 78 -2.10 -8.93 -13.17
N VAL A 79 -3.35 -8.70 -12.82
CA VAL A 79 -4.23 -7.79 -13.55
C VAL A 79 -3.73 -6.34 -13.51
N LEU A 80 -2.99 -5.94 -12.45
CA LEU A 80 -2.33 -4.63 -12.40
C LEU A 80 -1.31 -4.41 -13.53
N ARG A 81 -0.85 -5.46 -14.22
CA ARG A 81 0.00 -5.32 -15.42
C ARG A 81 -0.64 -4.50 -16.53
N LEU A 82 -1.97 -4.48 -16.60
CA LEU A 82 -2.69 -3.65 -17.55
C LEU A 82 -2.41 -2.15 -17.35
N LEU A 83 -2.07 -1.78 -16.13
CA LEU A 83 -1.73 -0.42 -15.74
C LEU A 83 -0.22 -0.23 -15.70
N LEU A 84 0.47 -1.05 -14.92
CA LEU A 84 1.87 -0.88 -14.52
C LEU A 84 2.87 -1.52 -15.48
N GLY A 85 2.41 -2.37 -16.41
CA GLY A 85 3.31 -3.22 -17.19
C GLY A 85 4.03 -4.26 -16.30
N GLU A 86 5.26 -4.56 -16.62
CA GLU A 86 6.11 -5.57 -15.93
C GLU A 86 7.06 -4.90 -14.91
N GLY A 87 6.61 -3.86 -14.18
CA GLY A 87 7.41 -3.24 -13.13
C GLY A 87 7.52 -4.10 -11.87
N LEU A 88 8.27 -3.66 -10.87
CA LEU A 88 8.61 -4.38 -9.63
C LEU A 88 7.40 -4.99 -8.91
N LEU A 89 6.25 -4.30 -8.91
CA LEU A 89 5.04 -4.82 -8.26
C LEU A 89 4.42 -6.00 -9.00
N THR A 90 4.55 -6.06 -10.32
CA THR A 90 3.82 -7.00 -11.17
C THR A 90 4.69 -8.08 -11.78
N SER A 91 6.00 -7.85 -11.98
CA SER A 91 6.95 -8.79 -12.58
C SER A 91 7.25 -9.99 -11.69
N GLU A 92 7.59 -11.12 -12.30
CA GLU A 92 8.09 -12.31 -11.63
C GLU A 92 9.59 -12.51 -11.86
N ASP A 93 10.21 -13.45 -11.14
CA ASP A 93 11.61 -13.79 -11.38
C ASP A 93 11.77 -14.46 -12.75
N PRO A 94 12.85 -14.20 -13.48
CA PRO A 94 14.07 -13.49 -13.06
C PRO A 94 14.00 -11.95 -13.18
N LEU A 95 13.04 -11.40 -13.92
CA LEU A 95 12.93 -9.95 -14.18
C LEU A 95 12.83 -9.12 -12.89
N HIS A 96 11.94 -9.52 -11.96
CA HIS A 96 11.79 -8.82 -10.69
C HIS A 96 13.12 -8.71 -9.93
N ARG A 97 13.87 -9.81 -9.80
CA ARG A 97 15.16 -9.83 -9.08
C ARG A 97 16.18 -8.91 -9.74
N ARG A 98 16.20 -8.86 -11.08
CA ARG A 98 17.09 -7.98 -11.84
C ARG A 98 16.72 -6.52 -11.60
N MET A 99 15.48 -6.13 -11.82
CA MET A 99 15.03 -4.74 -11.66
C MET A 99 15.12 -4.28 -10.20
N ARG A 100 14.83 -5.17 -9.24
CA ARG A 100 15.02 -4.83 -7.83
C ARG A 100 16.45 -4.43 -7.51
N ARG A 101 17.46 -5.13 -8.05
CA ARG A 101 18.89 -4.78 -7.87
C ARG A 101 19.23 -3.43 -8.49
N VAL A 102 18.64 -3.09 -9.64
CA VAL A 102 18.86 -1.80 -10.31
C VAL A 102 18.30 -0.65 -9.46
N VAL A 103 17.09 -0.79 -8.93
CA VAL A 103 16.38 0.31 -8.24
C VAL A 103 16.72 0.40 -6.76
N GLN A 104 17.14 -0.69 -6.12
CA GLN A 104 17.36 -0.76 -4.66
C GLN A 104 18.31 0.30 -4.11
N PRO A 105 19.42 0.69 -4.79
CA PRO A 105 20.31 1.74 -4.29
C PRO A 105 19.62 3.10 -4.06
N ALA A 106 18.57 3.44 -4.84
CA ALA A 106 17.79 4.66 -4.64
C ALA A 106 17.06 4.70 -3.28
N PHE A 107 16.92 3.55 -2.61
CA PHE A 107 16.26 3.41 -1.31
C PHE A 107 17.23 3.10 -0.17
N HIS A 108 18.54 3.28 -0.38
CA HIS A 108 19.54 3.15 0.67
C HIS A 108 19.46 4.37 1.64
N ARG A 109 19.88 4.17 2.90
CA ARG A 109 19.77 5.17 3.97
C ARG A 109 20.39 6.51 3.62
N GLU A 110 21.50 6.53 2.90
CA GLU A 110 22.18 7.74 2.46
C GLU A 110 21.30 8.57 1.53
N ARG A 111 20.64 7.92 0.56
CA ARG A 111 19.70 8.58 -0.34
C ARG A 111 18.45 9.07 0.37
N ILE A 112 17.93 8.27 1.29
CA ILE A 112 16.78 8.69 2.11
C ILE A 112 17.13 9.92 2.95
N ALA A 113 18.35 10.04 3.46
CA ALA A 113 18.80 11.25 4.16
C ALA A 113 18.85 12.50 3.26
N GLU A 114 19.16 12.32 1.97
CA GLU A 114 19.06 13.42 0.99
C GLU A 114 17.60 13.76 0.69
N TYR A 115 16.74 12.76 0.48
CA TYR A 115 15.31 12.95 0.26
C TYR A 115 14.60 13.59 1.46
N ALA A 116 15.08 13.36 2.68
CA ALA A 116 14.53 13.96 3.88
C ALA A 116 14.47 15.49 3.82
N ARG A 117 15.43 16.15 3.13
CA ARG A 117 15.42 17.61 2.93
C ARG A 117 14.22 18.07 2.09
N VAL A 118 13.87 17.31 1.05
CA VAL A 118 12.70 17.57 0.22
C VAL A 118 11.43 17.35 1.03
N MET A 119 11.36 16.25 1.78
CA MET A 119 10.22 15.92 2.64
C MET A 119 10.01 17.00 3.72
N GLU A 120 11.08 17.49 4.34
CA GLU A 120 11.05 18.56 5.36
C GLU A 120 10.57 19.88 4.76
N ARG A 121 11.14 20.31 3.63
CA ARG A 121 10.74 21.52 2.92
C ARG A 121 9.26 21.45 2.53
N ASP A 122 8.87 20.40 1.83
CA ASP A 122 7.52 20.28 1.28
C ASP A 122 6.46 20.10 2.36
N GLY A 123 6.79 19.36 3.43
CA GLY A 123 5.95 19.23 4.60
C GLY A 123 5.77 20.57 5.34
N ALA A 124 6.84 21.36 5.48
CA ALA A 124 6.80 22.69 6.11
C ALA A 124 6.01 23.68 5.25
N ASP A 125 6.22 23.69 3.94
CA ASP A 125 5.51 24.53 2.98
C ASP A 125 4.01 24.19 2.93
N PHE A 126 3.68 22.91 2.97
CA PHE A 126 2.29 22.48 3.06
C PHE A 126 1.65 22.97 4.37
N ALA A 127 2.34 22.76 5.51
CA ALA A 127 1.85 23.24 6.81
C ALA A 127 1.70 24.77 6.85
N ALA A 128 2.56 25.53 6.16
CA ALA A 128 2.46 26.99 6.08
C ALA A 128 1.26 27.47 5.28
N ARG A 129 0.78 26.69 4.30
CA ARG A 129 -0.35 27.04 3.43
C ARG A 129 -1.71 26.58 3.96
N LEU A 130 -1.75 25.76 5.01
CA LEU A 130 -3.02 25.40 5.63
C LEU A 130 -3.69 26.63 6.27
N HIS A 131 -4.96 26.79 5.98
CA HIS A 131 -5.79 27.83 6.60
C HIS A 131 -6.33 27.31 7.94
N PRO A 132 -5.92 27.91 9.07
CA PRO A 132 -6.48 27.54 10.37
C PRO A 132 -7.99 27.74 10.39
N ASP A 133 -8.67 26.88 11.16
CA ASP A 133 -10.13 26.92 11.40
C ASP A 133 -11.01 26.56 10.19
N GLU A 134 -10.41 26.30 9.04
CA GLU A 134 -11.11 25.80 7.86
C GLU A 134 -11.02 24.28 7.74
N ALA A 135 -12.13 23.67 7.30
CA ALA A 135 -12.16 22.23 7.04
C ALA A 135 -11.56 21.92 5.68
N PHE A 136 -10.61 21.01 5.64
CA PHE A 136 -10.01 20.51 4.40
C PHE A 136 -10.13 18.98 4.28
N ASP A 137 -9.97 18.46 3.07
CA ASP A 137 -9.90 17.02 2.82
C ASP A 137 -8.46 16.52 3.00
N ALA A 138 -8.18 15.91 4.15
CA ALA A 138 -6.85 15.39 4.46
C ALA A 138 -6.38 14.34 3.43
N HIS A 139 -7.29 13.51 2.87
CA HIS A 139 -6.90 12.49 1.90
C HIS A 139 -6.47 13.11 0.57
N ALA A 140 -7.22 14.08 0.05
CA ALA A 140 -6.85 14.78 -1.17
C ALA A 140 -5.53 15.55 -0.98
N ALA A 141 -5.38 16.26 0.13
CA ALA A 141 -4.19 17.06 0.45
C ALA A 141 -2.93 16.19 0.61
N MET A 142 -3.02 15.07 1.34
CA MET A 142 -1.89 14.16 1.50
C MET A 142 -1.53 13.45 0.19
N THR A 143 -2.52 13.15 -0.66
CA THR A 143 -2.26 12.57 -1.99
C THR A 143 -1.43 13.51 -2.87
N GLU A 144 -1.78 14.80 -2.90
CA GLU A 144 -1.05 15.82 -3.65
C GLU A 144 0.37 16.00 -3.12
N LEU A 145 0.51 16.12 -1.78
CA LEU A 145 1.81 16.31 -1.13
C LEU A 145 2.76 15.15 -1.38
N THR A 146 2.31 13.91 -1.14
CA THR A 146 3.16 12.72 -1.30
C THR A 146 3.50 12.45 -2.77
N LEU A 147 2.60 12.78 -3.71
CA LEU A 147 2.93 12.69 -5.13
C LEU A 147 4.03 13.68 -5.52
N ARG A 148 3.98 14.92 -5.02
CA ARG A 148 5.03 15.92 -5.26
C ARG A 148 6.37 15.46 -4.70
N ILE A 149 6.41 15.00 -3.44
CA ILE A 149 7.61 14.47 -2.80
C ILE A 149 8.17 13.29 -3.60
N ALA A 150 7.35 12.31 -3.96
CA ALA A 150 7.79 11.14 -4.74
C ALA A 150 8.33 11.53 -6.11
N THR A 151 7.69 12.49 -6.79
CA THR A 151 8.10 12.97 -8.12
C THR A 151 9.47 13.64 -8.04
N GLU A 152 9.68 14.51 -7.07
CA GLU A 152 10.94 15.22 -6.92
C GLU A 152 12.07 14.31 -6.45
N THR A 153 11.82 13.45 -5.46
CA THR A 153 12.86 12.59 -4.87
C THR A 153 13.26 11.42 -5.75
N LEU A 154 12.30 10.74 -6.38
CA LEU A 154 12.59 9.51 -7.13
C LEU A 154 12.88 9.77 -8.61
N PHE A 155 12.46 10.91 -9.14
CA PHE A 155 12.61 11.22 -10.56
C PHE A 155 13.24 12.58 -10.82
N GLY A 156 13.63 13.33 -9.77
CA GLY A 156 14.32 14.62 -9.86
C GLY A 156 13.60 15.62 -10.77
N SER A 157 12.28 15.58 -10.78
CA SER A 157 11.45 16.40 -11.66
C SER A 157 10.81 17.54 -10.89
N ASP A 158 11.03 18.76 -11.35
CA ASP A 158 10.34 19.97 -10.86
C ASP A 158 8.92 20.10 -11.44
N GLU A 159 8.39 19.04 -12.06
CA GLU A 159 7.07 19.04 -12.71
C GLU A 159 5.92 19.05 -11.69
N SER A 160 5.92 20.05 -10.80
CA SER A 160 4.75 20.34 -9.96
C SER A 160 3.47 20.55 -10.78
N ASP A 161 3.60 21.08 -12.01
CA ASP A 161 2.46 21.39 -12.88
C ASP A 161 1.73 20.15 -13.41
N SER A 162 2.42 19.01 -13.54
CA SER A 162 1.79 17.75 -13.97
C SER A 162 1.31 16.87 -12.81
N ALA A 163 1.67 17.18 -11.56
CA ALA A 163 1.31 16.36 -10.40
C ALA A 163 -0.21 16.18 -10.26
N GLY A 164 -1.00 17.22 -10.45
CA GLY A 164 -2.47 17.13 -10.44
C GLY A 164 -3.02 16.18 -11.52
N THR A 165 -2.49 16.28 -12.74
CA THR A 165 -2.87 15.41 -13.86
C THR A 165 -2.50 13.96 -13.59
N VAL A 166 -1.32 13.71 -13.01
CA VAL A 166 -0.87 12.37 -12.62
C VAL A 166 -1.76 11.80 -11.52
N ALA A 167 -2.06 12.60 -10.47
CA ALA A 167 -2.94 12.18 -9.38
C ALA A 167 -4.35 11.80 -9.87
N ASP A 168 -4.94 12.61 -10.74
CA ASP A 168 -6.28 12.36 -11.29
C ASP A 168 -6.31 11.12 -12.19
N ALA A 169 -5.29 10.94 -13.02
CA ALA A 169 -5.17 9.77 -13.87
C ALA A 169 -5.04 8.49 -13.04
N LEU A 170 -4.15 8.48 -12.03
CA LEU A 170 -3.96 7.35 -11.13
C LEU A 170 -5.23 7.06 -10.31
N ARG A 171 -5.90 8.08 -9.77
CA ARG A 171 -7.16 7.95 -9.03
C ARG A 171 -8.24 7.30 -9.90
N LEU A 172 -8.40 7.76 -11.14
CA LEU A 172 -9.36 7.20 -12.08
C LEU A 172 -9.07 5.71 -12.33
N MET A 173 -7.81 5.38 -12.60
CA MET A 173 -7.42 4.00 -12.91
C MET A 173 -7.62 3.08 -11.70
N MET A 174 -7.30 3.53 -10.48
CA MET A 174 -7.53 2.76 -9.25
C MET A 174 -9.03 2.56 -8.96
N THR A 175 -9.87 3.50 -9.32
CA THR A 175 -11.32 3.40 -9.13
C THR A 175 -11.96 2.38 -10.09
N GLU A 176 -11.48 2.30 -11.33
CA GLU A 176 -11.98 1.35 -12.33
C GLU A 176 -11.39 -0.06 -12.19
N PHE A 177 -10.25 -0.20 -11.50
CA PHE A 177 -9.53 -1.46 -11.35
C PHE A 177 -10.37 -2.63 -10.78
N PRO A 178 -11.20 -2.46 -9.72
CA PRO A 178 -11.99 -3.56 -9.17
C PRO A 178 -12.94 -4.20 -10.19
N ALA A 179 -13.45 -3.41 -11.13
CA ALA A 179 -14.31 -3.92 -12.19
C ALA A 179 -13.57 -4.88 -13.16
N MET A 180 -12.24 -4.73 -13.26
CA MET A 180 -11.39 -5.58 -14.10
C MET A 180 -11.11 -6.95 -13.49
N LEU A 181 -11.24 -7.08 -12.16
CA LEU A 181 -11.06 -8.34 -11.44
C LEU A 181 -12.27 -9.27 -11.50
N THR A 182 -13.37 -8.82 -12.08
CA THR A 182 -14.57 -9.65 -12.28
C THR A 182 -14.39 -10.61 -13.47
N PRO A 183 -15.08 -11.76 -13.52
CA PRO A 183 -15.03 -12.67 -14.68
C PRO A 183 -15.39 -12.00 -16.00
N ILE A 184 -16.27 -10.99 -15.95
CA ILE A 184 -16.68 -10.20 -17.11
C ILE A 184 -15.68 -9.08 -17.42
N GLY A 185 -14.73 -8.80 -16.51
CA GLY A 185 -13.77 -7.71 -16.62
C GLY A 185 -12.91 -7.81 -17.88
N ALA A 186 -12.43 -9.01 -18.22
CA ALA A 186 -11.65 -9.26 -19.43
C ALA A 186 -12.45 -8.95 -20.72
N LEU A 187 -13.74 -9.25 -20.74
CA LEU A 187 -14.62 -8.94 -21.86
C LEU A 187 -14.90 -7.41 -21.91
N ARG A 188 -15.17 -6.79 -20.77
CA ARG A 188 -15.39 -5.32 -20.68
C ARG A 188 -14.21 -4.52 -21.19
N GLN A 189 -12.97 -5.00 -20.98
CA GLN A 189 -11.77 -4.31 -21.48
C GLN A 189 -11.70 -4.25 -23.02
N ARG A 190 -12.29 -5.22 -23.71
CA ARG A 190 -12.34 -5.26 -25.17
C ARG A 190 -13.48 -4.41 -25.76
N LEU A 191 -14.44 -4.03 -24.93
CA LEU A 191 -15.58 -3.24 -25.36
C LEU A 191 -15.27 -1.73 -25.22
N PRO A 192 -15.70 -0.87 -26.17
CA PRO A 192 -15.46 0.56 -26.13
C PRO A 192 -16.41 1.30 -25.17
N LEU A 193 -16.56 0.79 -23.94
CA LEU A 193 -17.39 1.40 -22.90
C LEU A 193 -16.78 2.72 -22.42
N ARG A 194 -17.61 3.65 -21.93
CA ARG A 194 -17.14 4.97 -21.45
C ARG A 194 -16.02 4.82 -20.42
N ASN A 195 -16.18 3.93 -19.43
CA ASN A 195 -15.20 3.70 -18.39
C ASN A 195 -13.90 3.10 -18.93
N THR A 196 -13.99 2.14 -19.87
CA THR A 196 -12.83 1.55 -20.53
C THR A 196 -12.06 2.61 -21.32
N ARG A 197 -12.75 3.47 -22.07
CA ARG A 197 -12.11 4.58 -22.80
C ARG A 197 -11.44 5.58 -21.86
N ARG A 198 -12.08 5.92 -20.74
CA ARG A 198 -11.51 6.84 -19.74
C ARG A 198 -10.25 6.24 -19.12
N PHE A 199 -10.28 4.97 -18.78
CA PHE A 199 -9.12 4.25 -18.24
C PHE A 199 -7.94 4.29 -19.22
N TRP A 200 -8.15 3.93 -20.47
CA TRP A 200 -7.06 3.92 -21.46
C TRP A 200 -6.54 5.32 -21.79
N ARG A 201 -7.39 6.34 -21.78
CA ARG A 201 -6.95 7.74 -21.91
C ARG A 201 -6.07 8.15 -20.73
N ALA A 202 -6.49 7.87 -19.50
CA ALA A 202 -5.70 8.17 -18.31
C ALA A 202 -4.32 7.48 -18.36
N ARG A 203 -4.29 6.20 -18.77
CA ARG A 203 -3.03 5.49 -18.98
C ARG A 203 -2.16 6.17 -20.04
N SER A 204 -2.72 6.50 -21.20
CA SER A 204 -1.99 7.19 -22.28
C SER A 204 -1.42 8.53 -21.83
N THR A 205 -2.15 9.29 -21.01
CA THR A 205 -1.65 10.55 -20.43
C THR A 205 -0.42 10.29 -19.55
N LEU A 206 -0.48 9.29 -18.65
CA LEU A 206 0.67 8.91 -17.82
C LEU A 206 1.85 8.42 -18.67
N ASP A 207 1.60 7.61 -19.69
CA ASP A 207 2.64 7.14 -20.60
C ASP A 207 3.36 8.31 -21.30
N THR A 208 2.61 9.31 -21.77
CA THR A 208 3.17 10.52 -22.39
C THR A 208 4.07 11.28 -21.41
N ILE A 209 3.61 11.47 -20.16
CA ILE A 209 4.39 12.16 -19.12
C ILE A 209 5.68 11.39 -18.85
N ILE A 210 5.60 10.08 -18.65
CA ILE A 210 6.77 9.25 -18.31
C ILE A 210 7.77 9.20 -19.46
N TYR A 211 7.33 9.00 -20.71
CA TYR A 211 8.25 8.98 -21.84
C TYR A 211 8.89 10.35 -22.07
N SER A 212 8.19 11.45 -21.82
CA SER A 212 8.78 12.80 -21.91
C SER A 212 9.85 13.01 -20.83
N LEU A 213 9.59 12.49 -19.61
CA LEU A 213 10.56 12.52 -18.50
C LEU A 213 11.84 11.74 -18.85
N ILE A 214 11.70 10.51 -19.38
CA ILE A 214 12.82 9.67 -19.85
C ILE A 214 13.62 10.41 -20.93
N ALA A 215 12.95 10.92 -21.96
CA ALA A 215 13.59 11.60 -23.08
C ALA A 215 14.33 12.87 -22.64
N ARG A 216 13.76 13.63 -21.70
CA ARG A 216 14.40 14.84 -21.16
C ARG A 216 15.65 14.50 -20.36
N ARG A 217 15.58 13.54 -19.42
CA ARG A 217 16.73 13.14 -18.60
C ARG A 217 17.87 12.57 -19.46
N ARG A 218 17.58 11.84 -20.54
CA ARG A 218 18.60 11.38 -21.49
C ARG A 218 19.29 12.51 -22.23
N ARG A 219 18.53 13.54 -22.65
CA ARG A 219 19.13 14.73 -23.29
C ARG A 219 20.00 15.53 -22.34
N ASP A 220 19.56 15.69 -21.10
CA ASP A 220 20.30 16.42 -20.07
C ASP A 220 21.60 15.70 -19.68
N GLY A 221 21.64 14.36 -19.83
CA GLY A 221 22.80 13.54 -19.46
C GLY A 221 23.16 13.58 -17.97
N SER A 222 22.31 14.16 -17.12
CA SER A 222 22.58 14.36 -15.71
C SER A 222 22.27 13.11 -14.89
N ASP A 223 23.26 12.62 -14.14
CA ASP A 223 23.05 11.66 -13.07
C ASP A 223 22.71 12.42 -11.78
N ARG A 224 21.47 12.25 -11.31
CA ARG A 224 20.98 12.87 -10.05
C ARG A 224 21.00 11.89 -8.90
N GLY A 225 21.48 10.65 -9.11
CA GLY A 225 21.49 9.59 -8.11
C GLY A 225 20.10 9.13 -7.66
N ASP A 226 19.06 9.47 -8.41
CA ASP A 226 17.67 9.09 -8.17
C ASP A 226 17.32 7.76 -8.88
N ALA A 227 16.12 7.24 -8.65
CA ALA A 227 15.66 5.99 -9.24
C ALA A 227 15.66 6.04 -10.78
N LEU A 228 15.33 7.19 -11.37
CA LEU A 228 15.35 7.36 -12.82
C LEU A 228 16.78 7.28 -13.39
N SER A 229 17.75 7.91 -12.73
CA SER A 229 19.17 7.84 -13.15
C SER A 229 19.69 6.40 -13.13
N MET A 230 19.34 5.64 -12.07
CA MET A 230 19.74 4.23 -11.95
C MET A 230 19.11 3.36 -13.04
N LEU A 231 17.84 3.60 -13.37
CA LEU A 231 17.16 2.89 -14.46
C LEU A 231 17.76 3.21 -15.82
N LEU A 232 18.10 4.48 -16.08
CA LEU A 232 18.69 4.93 -17.33
C LEU A 232 20.14 4.44 -17.53
N ALA A 233 20.88 4.27 -16.44
CA ALA A 233 22.25 3.72 -16.45
C ALA A 233 22.30 2.19 -16.63
N SER A 234 21.16 1.51 -16.47
CA SER A 234 21.09 0.05 -16.57
C SER A 234 20.99 -0.42 -18.02
N GLU A 235 21.92 -1.26 -18.46
CA GLU A 235 21.84 -1.95 -19.75
C GLU A 235 20.70 -2.97 -19.80
N ASP A 236 20.22 -3.39 -18.63
CA ASP A 236 19.15 -4.39 -18.47
C ASP A 236 17.74 -3.83 -18.72
N ALA A 237 17.57 -2.51 -18.86
CA ALA A 237 16.27 -1.85 -18.93
C ALA A 237 16.11 -1.02 -20.21
N GLY A 238 15.34 -1.52 -21.17
CA GLY A 238 14.85 -0.70 -22.29
C GLY A 238 13.75 0.28 -21.86
N ASP A 239 13.38 1.22 -22.72
CA ASP A 239 12.41 2.29 -22.44
C ASP A 239 11.08 1.80 -21.89
N GLN A 240 10.57 0.69 -22.40
CA GLN A 240 9.36 0.07 -21.91
C GLN A 240 9.51 -0.39 -20.46
N GLN A 241 10.64 -1.02 -20.10
CA GLN A 241 10.90 -1.47 -18.74
C GLN A 241 11.07 -0.28 -17.80
N ILE A 242 11.80 0.76 -18.22
CA ILE A 242 11.97 2.00 -17.46
C ILE A 242 10.60 2.65 -17.21
N ARG A 243 9.77 2.75 -18.23
CA ARG A 243 8.37 3.24 -18.09
C ARG A 243 7.58 2.44 -17.07
N ASP A 244 7.67 1.11 -17.10
CA ASP A 244 6.93 0.21 -16.22
C ASP A 244 7.38 0.34 -14.76
N GLU A 245 8.68 0.53 -14.54
CA GLU A 245 9.24 0.79 -13.20
C GLU A 245 8.81 2.17 -12.67
N ILE A 246 8.91 3.23 -13.48
CA ILE A 246 8.47 4.58 -13.09
C ILE A 246 6.98 4.58 -12.76
N MET A 247 6.13 3.97 -13.59
CA MET A 247 4.70 3.85 -13.33
C MET A 247 4.42 3.11 -12.02
N THR A 248 5.20 2.05 -11.75
CA THR A 248 5.10 1.28 -10.49
C THR A 248 5.49 2.13 -9.29
N LEU A 249 6.60 2.87 -9.38
CA LEU A 249 7.09 3.74 -8.31
C LEU A 249 6.16 4.93 -8.06
N PHE A 250 5.58 5.53 -9.10
CA PHE A 250 4.55 6.57 -8.94
C PHE A 250 3.35 6.05 -8.15
N MET A 251 2.81 4.90 -8.55
CA MET A 251 1.64 4.37 -7.88
C MET A 251 1.95 3.92 -6.44
N ALA A 252 3.07 3.23 -6.24
CA ALA A 252 3.41 2.68 -4.93
C ALA A 252 3.87 3.75 -3.94
N GLY A 253 4.59 4.77 -4.41
CA GLY A 253 5.22 5.78 -3.55
C GLY A 253 4.24 6.79 -2.95
N HIS A 254 3.27 7.28 -3.72
CA HIS A 254 2.40 8.34 -3.22
C HIS A 254 1.14 7.83 -2.51
N GLU A 255 0.39 6.89 -3.09
CA GLU A 255 -0.92 6.49 -2.57
C GLU A 255 -0.81 5.81 -1.19
N THR A 256 0.20 4.98 -0.99
CA THR A 256 0.37 4.25 0.28
C THR A 256 0.74 5.19 1.42
N THR A 257 1.66 6.14 1.20
CA THR A 257 2.06 7.14 2.19
C THR A 257 0.95 8.15 2.44
N ALA A 258 0.22 8.60 1.40
CA ALA A 258 -0.96 9.45 1.55
C ALA A 258 -2.02 8.82 2.45
N ASN A 259 -2.30 7.52 2.27
CA ASN A 259 -3.22 6.79 3.13
C ASN A 259 -2.71 6.72 4.58
N ALA A 260 -1.42 6.42 4.79
CA ALA A 260 -0.83 6.38 6.13
C ALA A 260 -0.94 7.75 6.83
N LEU A 261 -0.59 8.84 6.17
CA LEU A 261 -0.72 10.21 6.69
C LEU A 261 -2.18 10.59 6.96
N THR A 262 -3.09 10.23 6.06
CA THR A 262 -4.52 10.49 6.23
C THR A 262 -5.07 9.79 7.48
N TRP A 263 -4.75 8.51 7.66
CA TRP A 263 -5.15 7.75 8.83
C TRP A 263 -4.46 8.23 10.11
N ALA A 264 -3.21 8.71 10.02
CA ALA A 264 -2.53 9.34 11.16
C ALA A 264 -3.29 10.59 11.63
N ILE A 265 -3.59 11.52 10.72
CA ILE A 265 -4.36 12.74 11.02
C ILE A 265 -5.74 12.39 11.57
N TYR A 266 -6.43 11.41 10.97
CA TYR A 266 -7.74 10.96 11.43
C TYR A 266 -7.72 10.38 12.84
N LEU A 267 -6.73 9.55 13.17
CA LEU A 267 -6.58 8.95 14.50
C LEU A 267 -6.19 9.99 15.55
N LEU A 268 -5.24 10.88 15.23
CA LEU A 268 -4.83 11.95 16.13
C LEU A 268 -5.98 12.91 16.45
N ALA A 269 -6.82 13.22 15.47
CA ALA A 269 -8.02 14.04 15.68
C ALA A 269 -9.06 13.40 16.64
N GLN A 270 -8.96 12.11 16.91
CA GLN A 270 -9.83 11.37 17.81
C GLN A 270 -9.19 11.06 19.17
N HIS A 271 -7.88 11.21 19.28
CA HIS A 271 -7.09 10.87 20.47
C HIS A 271 -6.24 12.05 20.94
N PRO A 272 -6.86 13.07 21.57
CA PRO A 272 -6.20 14.33 21.94
C PRO A 272 -4.95 14.15 22.80
N GLN A 273 -4.93 13.13 23.68
CA GLN A 273 -3.77 12.85 24.53
C GLN A 273 -2.56 12.35 23.72
N VAL A 274 -2.81 11.49 22.72
CA VAL A 274 -1.76 11.01 21.81
C VAL A 274 -1.29 12.15 20.91
N ASP A 275 -2.23 12.97 20.41
CA ASP A 275 -1.94 14.14 19.58
C ASP A 275 -1.01 15.13 20.31
N GLU A 276 -1.31 15.48 21.58
CA GLU A 276 -0.49 16.43 22.34
C GLU A 276 0.92 15.87 22.64
N ARG A 277 1.02 14.59 22.96
CA ARG A 277 2.32 13.93 23.14
C ARG A 277 3.13 13.89 21.84
N ALA A 278 2.48 13.60 20.71
CA ALA A 278 3.12 13.58 19.40
C ALA A 278 3.59 14.98 18.98
N ALA A 279 2.82 16.02 19.32
CA ALA A 279 3.19 17.40 19.07
C ALA A 279 4.36 17.85 19.97
N SER A 280 4.36 17.46 21.26
CA SER A 280 5.48 17.72 22.15
C SER A 280 6.76 17.05 21.61
N ALA A 281 6.67 15.78 21.20
CA ALA A 281 7.77 15.05 20.59
C ALA A 281 8.27 15.73 19.29
N ALA A 282 7.35 16.20 18.43
CA ALA A 282 7.70 16.91 17.21
C ALA A 282 8.43 18.23 17.50
N ARG A 283 8.07 18.96 18.56
CA ARG A 283 8.73 20.22 18.96
C ARG A 283 10.10 19.99 19.60
N SER A 284 10.22 18.97 20.45
CA SER A 284 11.48 18.61 21.12
C SER A 284 12.49 17.88 20.23
N GLY A 285 12.06 17.41 19.05
CA GLY A 285 12.88 16.57 18.16
C GLY A 285 12.93 15.09 18.56
N ASP A 286 12.04 14.64 19.45
CA ASP A 286 11.89 13.21 19.77
C ASP A 286 11.24 12.48 18.58
N ARG A 287 12.10 11.89 17.76
CA ARG A 287 11.70 11.11 16.58
C ARG A 287 11.10 9.75 16.94
N GLU A 288 11.42 9.21 18.12
CA GLU A 288 10.99 7.86 18.49
C GLU A 288 9.49 7.79 18.76
N TYR A 289 8.93 8.78 19.46
CA TYR A 289 7.49 8.77 19.74
C TYR A 289 6.68 8.93 18.44
N VAL A 290 7.10 9.81 17.53
CA VAL A 290 6.44 9.96 16.23
C VAL A 290 6.55 8.68 15.40
N ALA A 291 7.69 7.99 15.42
CA ALA A 291 7.84 6.70 14.76
C ALA A 291 6.89 5.63 15.34
N ARG A 292 6.69 5.60 16.68
CA ARG A 292 5.70 4.71 17.32
C ARG A 292 4.27 5.05 16.89
N VAL A 293 3.93 6.34 16.76
CA VAL A 293 2.63 6.77 16.20
C VAL A 293 2.45 6.22 14.80
N VAL A 294 3.43 6.38 13.91
CA VAL A 294 3.38 5.86 12.53
C VAL A 294 3.24 4.32 12.52
N LYS A 295 4.02 3.63 13.36
CA LYS A 295 3.96 2.16 13.49
C LYS A 295 2.55 1.70 13.89
N GLU A 296 1.91 2.40 14.83
CA GLU A 296 0.56 2.09 15.29
C GLU A 296 -0.52 2.41 14.23
N VAL A 297 -0.35 3.50 13.49
CA VAL A 297 -1.21 3.81 12.33
C VAL A 297 -1.16 2.68 11.31
N LEU A 298 0.04 2.22 10.94
CA LEU A 298 0.23 1.13 9.98
C LEU A 298 -0.28 -0.22 10.50
N ARG A 299 -0.33 -0.41 11.83
CA ARG A 299 -0.97 -1.58 12.43
C ARG A 299 -2.49 -1.54 12.23
N LEU A 300 -3.13 -0.41 12.56
CA LEU A 300 -4.57 -0.27 12.47
C LEU A 300 -5.08 -0.10 11.03
N TYR A 301 -4.35 0.63 10.21
CA TYR A 301 -4.75 0.95 8.83
C TYR A 301 -3.60 0.67 7.85
N PRO A 302 -3.16 -0.60 7.70
CA PRO A 302 -2.09 -0.93 6.76
C PRO A 302 -2.56 -0.65 5.32
N PRO A 303 -1.88 0.22 4.55
CA PRO A 303 -2.26 0.46 3.16
C PRO A 303 -2.26 -0.82 2.31
N ALA A 304 -1.26 -1.69 2.48
CA ALA A 304 -1.24 -3.03 1.92
C ALA A 304 -2.01 -4.00 2.84
N TRP A 305 -3.34 -3.90 2.84
CA TRP A 305 -4.24 -4.60 3.75
C TRP A 305 -4.42 -6.11 3.47
N ILE A 306 -4.02 -6.56 2.27
CA ILE A 306 -4.09 -7.96 1.84
C ILE A 306 -2.90 -8.31 0.95
N ILE A 307 -2.34 -9.49 1.15
CA ILE A 307 -1.25 -10.05 0.37
C ILE A 307 -1.77 -11.30 -0.32
N GLY A 308 -1.71 -11.35 -1.65
CA GLY A 308 -2.15 -12.50 -2.44
C GLY A 308 -0.99 -13.22 -3.12
N ARG A 309 -1.02 -14.55 -3.07
CA ARG A 309 -0.13 -15.44 -3.82
C ARG A 309 -0.94 -16.53 -4.51
N GLU A 310 -0.39 -17.11 -5.55
CA GLU A 310 -0.99 -18.28 -6.23
C GLU A 310 0.04 -19.41 -6.25
N SER A 311 -0.35 -20.59 -5.79
CA SER A 311 0.52 -21.75 -5.78
C SER A 311 0.74 -22.26 -7.21
N VAL A 312 2.00 -22.57 -7.56
CA VAL A 312 2.37 -23.15 -8.88
C VAL A 312 2.53 -24.66 -8.82
N ARG A 313 2.45 -25.23 -7.63
CA ARG A 313 2.50 -26.68 -7.36
C ARG A 313 1.73 -26.96 -6.07
N ASP A 314 1.50 -28.23 -5.78
CA ASP A 314 0.97 -28.63 -4.48
C ASP A 314 1.97 -28.30 -3.37
N VAL A 315 1.46 -27.74 -2.27
CA VAL A 315 2.25 -27.32 -1.11
C VAL A 315 1.61 -27.87 0.14
N THR A 316 2.44 -28.41 1.04
CA THR A 316 2.02 -28.75 2.40
C THR A 316 2.71 -27.78 3.36
N LEU A 317 1.93 -27.08 4.18
CA LEU A 317 2.43 -26.18 5.20
C LEU A 317 2.81 -26.94 6.47
N SER A 318 3.54 -26.31 7.39
CA SER A 318 4.04 -26.94 8.62
C SER A 318 2.93 -27.40 9.58
N ASP A 319 1.73 -26.83 9.50
CA ASP A 319 0.54 -27.26 10.25
C ASP A 319 -0.19 -28.45 9.61
N GLY A 320 0.33 -28.99 8.51
CA GLY A 320 -0.28 -30.07 7.73
C GLY A 320 -1.33 -29.63 6.71
N SER A 321 -1.62 -28.32 6.62
CA SER A 321 -2.55 -27.77 5.61
C SER A 321 -2.04 -28.01 4.20
N ARG A 322 -2.92 -28.52 3.32
CA ARG A 322 -2.59 -28.78 1.92
C ARG A 322 -3.19 -27.74 0.99
N ILE A 323 -2.34 -27.16 0.16
CA ILE A 323 -2.67 -26.15 -0.84
C ILE A 323 -2.42 -26.77 -2.22
N ALA A 324 -3.47 -27.01 -2.97
CA ALA A 324 -3.35 -27.55 -4.33
C ALA A 324 -2.80 -26.49 -5.30
N SER A 325 -2.13 -26.93 -6.36
CA SER A 325 -1.68 -26.08 -7.46
C SER A 325 -2.81 -25.20 -8.00
N GLY A 326 -2.54 -23.96 -8.35
CA GLY A 326 -3.52 -22.98 -8.85
C GLY A 326 -4.42 -22.35 -7.78
N THR A 327 -4.22 -22.70 -6.50
CA THR A 327 -4.96 -22.08 -5.39
C THR A 327 -4.42 -20.70 -5.08
N THR A 328 -5.31 -19.71 -4.95
CA THR A 328 -4.92 -18.38 -4.44
C THR A 328 -4.88 -18.40 -2.92
N VAL A 329 -3.76 -18.01 -2.35
CA VAL A 329 -3.56 -17.88 -0.90
C VAL A 329 -3.55 -16.40 -0.52
N PHE A 330 -4.34 -16.04 0.49
CA PHE A 330 -4.37 -14.70 1.06
C PHE A 330 -3.85 -14.67 2.49
N ALA A 331 -3.06 -13.65 2.80
CA ALA A 331 -2.77 -13.18 4.15
C ALA A 331 -3.22 -11.72 4.26
N SER A 332 -3.76 -11.31 5.40
CA SER A 332 -4.26 -9.95 5.56
C SER A 332 -3.61 -9.26 6.75
N PRO A 333 -2.68 -8.29 6.52
CA PRO A 333 -2.19 -7.44 7.59
C PRO A 333 -3.33 -6.78 8.40
N LEU A 334 -4.42 -6.36 7.73
CA LEU A 334 -5.58 -5.77 8.40
C LEU A 334 -6.25 -6.69 9.42
N MET A 335 -6.33 -7.99 9.14
CA MET A 335 -6.88 -8.98 10.07
C MET A 335 -5.85 -9.41 11.11
N LEU A 336 -4.63 -9.69 10.67
CA LEU A 336 -3.53 -10.14 11.50
C LEU A 336 -3.18 -9.16 12.61
N HIS A 337 -3.03 -7.88 12.27
CA HIS A 337 -2.68 -6.83 13.21
C HIS A 337 -3.80 -6.50 14.22
N ARG A 338 -4.98 -7.11 14.07
CA ARG A 338 -6.13 -6.99 15.00
C ARG A 338 -6.41 -8.25 15.79
N ARG A 339 -5.49 -9.19 15.81
CA ARG A 339 -5.58 -10.37 16.67
C ARG A 339 -5.26 -9.99 18.11
N ALA A 340 -6.18 -10.29 19.04
CA ALA A 340 -6.03 -9.94 20.46
C ALA A 340 -4.92 -10.73 21.16
N ASP A 341 -4.62 -11.94 20.69
CA ASP A 341 -3.53 -12.78 21.19
C ASP A 341 -2.13 -12.28 20.76
N LEU A 342 -2.05 -11.48 19.68
CA LEU A 342 -0.81 -10.86 19.20
C LEU A 342 -0.68 -9.39 19.63
N PHE A 343 -1.80 -8.67 19.72
CA PHE A 343 -1.88 -7.26 20.06
C PHE A 343 -3.02 -7.04 21.07
N PRO A 344 -2.73 -7.00 22.38
CA PRO A 344 -3.76 -6.72 23.39
C PRO A 344 -4.51 -5.42 23.10
N GLU A 345 -5.81 -5.38 23.36
CA GLU A 345 -6.70 -4.26 23.00
C GLU A 345 -6.51 -3.84 21.51
N PRO A 346 -6.77 -4.75 20.54
CA PRO A 346 -6.29 -4.62 19.16
C PRO A 346 -6.89 -3.43 18.41
N ASP A 347 -8.05 -2.93 18.80
CA ASP A 347 -8.71 -1.80 18.16
C ASP A 347 -8.33 -0.45 18.80
N ARG A 348 -7.62 -0.44 19.95
CA ARG A 348 -7.14 0.76 20.61
C ARG A 348 -5.94 1.34 19.86
N PHE A 349 -5.97 2.65 19.62
CA PHE A 349 -4.83 3.40 19.12
C PHE A 349 -3.88 3.75 20.25
N ASP A 350 -2.83 2.99 20.41
CA ASP A 350 -1.88 3.09 21.50
C ASP A 350 -0.43 2.98 21.01
N PRO A 351 0.25 4.11 20.74
CA PRO A 351 1.66 4.10 20.34
C PRO A 351 2.62 3.55 21.39
N ASP A 352 2.23 3.54 22.67
CA ASP A 352 3.09 3.02 23.75
C ASP A 352 3.13 1.49 23.79
N ARG A 353 2.23 0.81 23.07
CA ARG A 353 2.35 -0.65 22.91
C ARG A 353 3.71 -1.07 22.33
N TRP A 354 4.36 -0.20 21.58
CA TRP A 354 5.66 -0.46 20.97
C TRP A 354 6.85 -0.23 21.90
N LEU A 355 6.61 0.09 23.18
CA LEU A 355 7.60 0.06 24.27
C LEU A 355 7.68 -1.33 24.93
N GLY A 356 6.67 -2.14 24.73
CA GLY A 356 6.60 -3.50 25.24
C GLY A 356 7.42 -4.50 24.41
N PRO A 357 7.27 -5.80 24.68
CA PRO A 357 7.92 -6.86 23.92
C PRO A 357 7.54 -6.79 22.44
N GLU A 358 8.51 -7.03 21.58
CA GLU A 358 8.25 -7.15 20.12
C GLU A 358 7.26 -8.30 19.85
N PRO A 359 6.28 -8.10 18.98
CA PRO A 359 5.37 -9.17 18.59
C PRO A 359 6.14 -10.30 17.88
N PRO A 360 5.61 -11.52 17.87
CA PRO A 360 6.26 -12.63 17.18
C PRO A 360 6.65 -12.28 15.75
N PRO A 361 7.72 -12.85 15.19
CA PRO A 361 8.11 -12.65 13.80
C PRO A 361 6.94 -12.91 12.85
N PHE A 362 6.74 -12.03 11.88
CA PHE A 362 5.61 -12.05 10.94
C PHE A 362 4.22 -11.78 11.54
N ALA A 363 4.10 -11.39 12.81
CA ALA A 363 2.85 -10.86 13.37
C ALA A 363 2.56 -9.42 12.93
N TYR A 364 3.61 -8.64 12.62
CA TYR A 364 3.50 -7.28 12.11
C TYR A 364 4.18 -7.17 10.75
N VAL A 365 3.38 -7.07 9.66
CA VAL A 365 3.85 -7.16 8.27
C VAL A 365 3.22 -6.10 7.34
N PRO A 366 3.22 -4.80 7.72
CA PRO A 366 2.60 -3.76 6.90
C PRO A 366 3.32 -3.57 5.54
N PHE A 367 4.58 -3.97 5.46
CA PHE A 367 5.42 -3.92 4.27
C PHE A 367 5.64 -5.29 3.61
N GLY A 368 4.86 -6.30 4.02
CA GLY A 368 5.03 -7.67 3.54
C GLY A 368 6.29 -8.35 4.08
N GLY A 369 6.86 -9.28 3.28
CA GLY A 369 8.05 -10.04 3.71
C GLY A 369 8.73 -10.79 2.58
N GLY A 370 9.93 -11.33 2.88
CA GLY A 370 10.72 -12.13 1.95
C GLY A 370 11.29 -11.31 0.79
N ALA A 371 11.58 -11.98 -0.33
CA ALA A 371 12.17 -11.36 -1.51
C ALA A 371 11.28 -10.27 -2.15
N ARG A 372 10.00 -10.23 -1.79
CA ARG A 372 9.01 -9.26 -2.29
C ARG A 372 8.62 -8.21 -1.23
N ARG A 373 9.39 -8.09 -0.12
CA ARG A 373 9.21 -7.03 0.87
C ARG A 373 9.30 -5.66 0.20
N CYS A 374 8.53 -4.69 0.69
CA CYS A 374 8.51 -3.33 0.15
C CYS A 374 9.93 -2.77 0.05
N ILE A 375 10.29 -2.27 -1.14
CA ILE A 375 11.60 -1.66 -1.37
C ILE A 375 11.68 -0.25 -0.76
N GLY A 376 10.54 0.46 -0.74
CA GLY A 376 10.43 1.82 -0.23
C GLY A 376 10.02 1.91 1.24
N GLU A 377 10.21 0.87 2.05
CA GLU A 377 9.81 0.86 3.47
C GLU A 377 10.43 2.00 4.27
N GLU A 378 11.75 2.15 4.22
CA GLU A 378 12.47 3.21 4.93
C GLU A 378 12.09 4.61 4.41
N PHE A 379 11.85 4.73 3.09
CA PHE A 379 11.36 5.97 2.48
C PHE A 379 9.97 6.34 3.01
N ALA A 380 9.03 5.40 2.99
CA ALA A 380 7.66 5.63 3.44
C ALA A 380 7.57 5.97 4.94
N LEU A 381 8.39 5.31 5.77
CA LEU A 381 8.48 5.60 7.21
C LEU A 381 9.06 6.99 7.46
N ALA A 382 10.14 7.35 6.76
CA ALA A 382 10.76 8.66 6.86
C ALA A 382 9.80 9.78 6.41
N GLU A 383 9.19 9.63 5.23
CA GLU A 383 8.24 10.58 4.68
C GLU A 383 7.04 10.79 5.62
N THR A 384 6.43 9.70 6.07
CA THR A 384 5.28 9.78 6.99
C THR A 384 5.65 10.49 8.29
N ALA A 385 6.79 10.16 8.88
CA ALA A 385 7.23 10.77 10.14
C ALA A 385 7.58 12.27 9.97
N ILE A 386 8.32 12.63 8.93
CA ILE A 386 8.77 14.00 8.67
C ILE A 386 7.57 14.92 8.39
N VAL A 387 6.68 14.51 7.50
CA VAL A 387 5.48 15.28 7.16
C VAL A 387 4.57 15.42 8.39
N LEU A 388 4.37 14.33 9.13
CA LEU A 388 3.56 14.36 10.35
C LEU A 388 4.15 15.31 11.40
N GLN A 389 5.48 15.31 11.60
CA GLN A 389 6.16 16.27 12.49
C GLN A 389 5.95 17.71 12.06
N ALA A 390 6.09 18.02 10.77
CA ALA A 390 5.89 19.37 10.25
C ALA A 390 4.47 19.88 10.56
N LEU A 391 3.46 19.03 10.41
CA LEU A 391 2.07 19.33 10.72
C LEU A 391 1.85 19.53 12.23
N LEU A 392 2.33 18.60 13.05
CA LEU A 392 2.12 18.59 14.50
C LEU A 392 2.81 19.73 15.24
N ARG A 393 3.90 20.29 14.70
CA ARG A 393 4.55 21.48 15.26
C ARG A 393 3.65 22.71 15.26
N ARG A 394 2.71 22.80 14.32
CA ARG A 394 1.86 23.98 14.09
C ARG A 394 0.41 23.75 14.46
N TYR A 395 -0.11 22.51 14.22
CA TYR A 395 -1.54 22.26 14.28
C TYR A 395 -1.89 21.05 15.15
N ARG A 396 -3.05 21.17 15.80
CA ARG A 396 -3.86 20.01 16.22
C ARG A 396 -4.97 19.83 15.22
N PHE A 397 -5.42 18.60 15.06
CA PHE A 397 -6.50 18.30 14.14
C PHE A 397 -7.78 17.95 14.89
N GLU A 398 -8.88 18.51 14.43
CA GLU A 398 -10.23 18.18 14.91
C GLU A 398 -10.99 17.51 13.78
N ARG A 399 -11.76 16.48 14.12
CA ARG A 399 -12.58 15.80 13.12
C ARG A 399 -13.79 16.64 12.78
N ALA A 400 -14.03 16.93 11.52
CA ALA A 400 -15.31 17.48 11.08
C ALA A 400 -16.42 16.41 11.21
N PRO A 401 -17.70 16.82 11.38
CA PRO A 401 -18.83 15.88 11.45
C PRO A 401 -18.87 14.93 10.24
N GLY A 402 -19.23 13.68 10.50
CA GLY A 402 -19.35 12.65 9.46
C GLY A 402 -18.69 11.34 9.85
N ARG A 403 -19.05 10.27 9.16
CA ARG A 403 -18.46 8.94 9.32
C ARG A 403 -17.43 8.71 8.23
N VAL A 404 -16.22 8.32 8.62
CA VAL A 404 -15.19 7.88 7.68
C VAL A 404 -15.24 6.35 7.59
N GLU A 405 -15.54 5.85 6.41
CA GLU A 405 -15.53 4.41 6.10
C GLU A 405 -14.27 4.04 5.36
N ILE A 406 -13.85 2.78 5.48
CA ILE A 406 -12.73 2.24 4.70
C ILE A 406 -13.20 1.77 3.33
N ALA A 407 -12.38 1.97 2.32
CA ALA A 407 -12.52 1.38 0.98
C ALA A 407 -11.34 0.44 0.73
N PRO A 408 -11.52 -0.88 0.96
CA PRO A 408 -10.50 -1.88 0.73
C PRO A 408 -10.42 -2.19 -0.78
N LEU A 409 -9.69 -1.38 -1.51
CA LEU A 409 -9.42 -1.54 -2.94
C LEU A 409 -8.02 -2.17 -3.15
N VAL A 410 -7.20 -1.61 -4.04
CA VAL A 410 -5.79 -2.00 -4.18
C VAL A 410 -5.05 -1.68 -2.89
N THR A 411 -5.35 -0.50 -2.32
CA THR A 411 -4.90 -0.05 -1.00
C THR A 411 -6.08 0.14 -0.06
N LEU A 412 -5.83 0.16 1.26
CA LEU A 412 -6.81 0.48 2.27
C LEU A 412 -6.92 2.00 2.41
N ARG A 413 -7.84 2.59 1.67
CA ARG A 413 -8.06 4.04 1.68
C ARG A 413 -9.42 4.42 2.29
N PRO A 414 -9.63 5.69 2.63
CA PRO A 414 -10.97 6.19 2.95
C PRO A 414 -11.93 6.03 1.76
N ALA A 415 -13.20 5.76 2.05
CA ALA A 415 -14.24 5.61 1.04
C ALA A 415 -14.73 6.96 0.46
N GLY A 416 -14.32 8.05 1.07
CA GLY A 416 -14.66 9.42 0.68
C GLY A 416 -13.73 10.42 1.34
N PRO A 417 -14.04 11.72 1.28
CA PRO A 417 -13.25 12.79 1.89
C PRO A 417 -13.06 12.56 3.40
N VAL A 418 -11.86 12.77 3.90
CA VAL A 418 -11.56 12.81 5.33
C VAL A 418 -11.46 14.27 5.75
N ARG A 419 -12.60 14.85 6.14
CA ARG A 419 -12.65 16.25 6.52
C ARG A 419 -12.16 16.45 7.95
N VAL A 420 -11.14 17.31 8.09
CA VAL A 420 -10.55 17.72 9.35
C VAL A 420 -10.36 19.22 9.37
N ILE A 421 -10.33 19.79 10.58
CA ILE A 421 -10.07 21.22 10.81
C ILE A 421 -8.69 21.32 11.48
N ALA A 422 -7.80 22.11 10.91
CA ALA A 422 -6.52 22.42 11.52
C ALA A 422 -6.69 23.60 12.52
N ARG A 423 -6.36 23.36 13.78
CA ARG A 423 -6.32 24.41 14.82
C ARG A 423 -4.88 24.74 15.16
N THR A 424 -4.52 25.99 15.15
CA THR A 424 -3.19 26.43 15.57
C THR A 424 -2.94 26.03 17.03
N ARG A 425 -1.72 25.57 17.33
CA ARG A 425 -1.28 25.19 18.69
C ARG A 425 -0.74 26.38 19.46
#